data_2e5aa0734360253e946b845c9fc385f8
#
_entry.id   2e5aa0734360253e946b845c9fc385f8
#
_cell.length_a   1.000
_cell.length_b   1.000
_cell.length_c   1.000
_cell.angle_alpha   90.00
_cell.angle_beta   90.00
_cell.angle_gamma   90.00
#
_symmetry.space_group_name_H-M   'P 1'
#
loop_
_entity.id
_entity.type
_entity.pdbx_description
1 polymer ?
#
loop_
_entity_poly.entity_id
_entity_poly.type
_entity_poly.pdbx_seq_one_letter_code
_entity_poly.pdbx_strand_id
1 'polypeptide(L)'
;MPQLELSAGVVDYEDTGGDGPVVVLLHGVAMDASLWDEVVPGLSGEYRCVRPVLPLGGHRRPMRAGADLSVPGVARLVAEVLERLDLRRVTLVLNDWGGAQALFALGLGERIGRLVLTSCEAFDNYPPGLPGRNLVAAARLPGGLAAAFGLLRLRPARRLPMTWGRMSLRPVPARLMDGWLRPAQTSPEIRRDLRAYLLGVPPREELLRWAEALREFEGPALVAWAAEDKVMPVEHGRRLAALLPRAAYVEIAGSRTLIPVDRPAELLAHLRDFLARTDP
;
A
#
# COMPACT_ATOMS: atom_id res chain seq x y z
N MET A 1 0.76 -1.96 19.94
CA MET A 1 0.64 -2.72 18.68
C MET A 1 1.29 -4.07 18.90
N PRO A 2 0.63 -5.16 18.58
CA PRO A 2 1.23 -6.48 18.54
C PRO A 2 2.36 -6.54 17.51
N GLN A 3 3.23 -7.56 17.64
CA GLN A 3 4.45 -7.70 16.87
C GLN A 3 4.52 -9.10 16.28
N LEU A 4 5.07 -9.21 15.09
CA LEU A 4 5.25 -10.45 14.38
C LEU A 4 6.71 -10.58 13.95
N GLU A 5 7.37 -11.65 14.39
CA GLU A 5 8.73 -11.97 13.97
C GLU A 5 8.69 -12.62 12.58
N LEU A 6 9.29 -11.96 11.59
CA LEU A 6 9.36 -12.40 10.20
C LEU A 6 10.81 -12.61 9.77
N SER A 7 11.00 -13.16 8.58
CA SER A 7 12.33 -13.42 8.00
C SER A 7 13.17 -12.14 7.89
N ALA A 8 12.58 -11.00 7.54
CA ALA A 8 13.30 -9.73 7.43
C ALA A 8 13.45 -8.96 8.75
N GLY A 9 12.71 -9.32 9.81
CA GLY A 9 12.74 -8.64 11.10
C GLY A 9 11.36 -8.58 11.75
N VAL A 10 11.22 -7.73 12.75
CA VAL A 10 9.96 -7.57 13.49
C VAL A 10 9.06 -6.55 12.81
N VAL A 11 7.84 -6.98 12.47
CA VAL A 11 6.79 -6.12 11.89
C VAL A 11 5.73 -5.84 12.96
N ASP A 12 5.43 -4.57 13.18
CA ASP A 12 4.28 -4.16 14.00
C ASP A 12 3.00 -4.32 13.17
N TYR A 13 1.87 -4.70 13.78
CA TYR A 13 0.58 -4.74 13.10
C TYR A 13 -0.54 -4.33 14.04
N GLU A 14 -1.68 -3.98 13.48
CA GLU A 14 -2.92 -3.77 14.20
C GLU A 14 -3.93 -4.83 13.80
N ASP A 15 -4.73 -5.28 14.76
CA ASP A 15 -5.72 -6.33 14.58
C ASP A 15 -6.94 -5.99 15.44
N THR A 16 -8.10 -5.88 14.81
CA THR A 16 -9.34 -5.60 15.54
C THR A 16 -9.87 -6.79 16.32
N GLY A 17 -9.32 -7.99 16.04
CA GLY A 17 -9.88 -9.24 16.56
C GLY A 17 -11.24 -9.57 15.92
N GLY A 18 -11.94 -10.57 16.51
CA GLY A 18 -13.24 -11.04 16.05
C GLY A 18 -13.12 -12.28 15.14
N ASP A 19 -14.26 -12.96 14.96
CA ASP A 19 -14.37 -14.23 14.20
C ASP A 19 -14.89 -14.03 12.77
N GLY A 20 -15.13 -12.76 12.37
CA GLY A 20 -15.61 -12.42 11.04
C GLY A 20 -14.57 -12.65 9.94
N PRO A 21 -14.98 -12.60 8.65
CA PRO A 21 -14.08 -12.71 7.52
C PRO A 21 -12.95 -11.67 7.61
N VAL A 22 -11.73 -12.08 7.23
CA VAL A 22 -10.54 -11.23 7.41
C VAL A 22 -10.35 -10.26 6.26
N VAL A 23 -10.14 -8.99 6.61
CA VAL A 23 -9.73 -7.92 5.69
C VAL A 23 -8.33 -7.45 6.07
N VAL A 24 -7.37 -7.63 5.18
CA VAL A 24 -5.98 -7.18 5.35
C VAL A 24 -5.80 -5.90 4.56
N LEU A 25 -5.46 -4.80 5.24
CA LEU A 25 -5.34 -3.48 4.63
C LEU A 25 -3.88 -3.04 4.62
N LEU A 26 -3.34 -2.86 3.42
CA LEU A 26 -1.93 -2.50 3.19
C LEU A 26 -1.81 -1.03 2.80
N HIS A 27 -0.83 -0.38 3.40
CA HIS A 27 -0.48 1.02 3.14
C HIS A 27 0.64 1.14 2.11
N GLY A 28 0.89 2.34 1.61
CA GLY A 28 1.92 2.65 0.64
C GLY A 28 3.23 3.19 1.25
N VAL A 29 4.04 3.78 0.37
CA VAL A 29 5.40 4.27 0.69
C VAL A 29 5.35 5.48 1.62
N ALA A 30 6.21 5.46 2.65
CA ALA A 30 6.31 6.48 3.69
C ALA A 30 4.97 6.76 4.42
N MET A 31 4.20 5.69 4.64
CA MET A 31 2.95 5.66 5.42
C MET A 31 3.00 4.50 6.42
N ASP A 32 1.97 4.39 7.26
CA ASP A 32 1.76 3.26 8.17
C ASP A 32 0.29 2.83 8.21
N ALA A 33 -0.06 1.92 9.11
CA ALA A 33 -1.41 1.36 9.26
C ALA A 33 -2.50 2.42 9.48
N SER A 34 -2.15 3.61 10.02
CA SER A 34 -3.10 4.69 10.28
C SER A 34 -3.72 5.34 9.03
N LEU A 35 -3.23 5.00 7.82
CA LEU A 35 -3.90 5.34 6.57
C LEU A 35 -5.38 4.91 6.57
N TRP A 36 -5.70 3.83 7.27
CA TRP A 36 -7.01 3.18 7.28
C TRP A 36 -7.86 3.54 8.50
N ASP A 37 -7.43 4.47 9.37
CA ASP A 37 -8.11 4.80 10.62
C ASP A 37 -9.55 5.28 10.44
N GLU A 38 -9.86 5.95 9.32
CA GLU A 38 -11.20 6.43 9.00
C GLU A 38 -12.10 5.34 8.36
N VAL A 39 -11.50 4.23 7.88
CA VAL A 39 -12.22 3.16 7.18
C VAL A 39 -12.52 1.98 8.10
N VAL A 40 -11.54 1.56 8.90
CA VAL A 40 -11.63 0.37 9.75
C VAL A 40 -12.79 0.38 10.73
N PRO A 41 -13.13 1.51 11.41
CA PRO A 41 -14.28 1.52 12.32
C PRO A 41 -15.62 1.11 11.68
N GLY A 42 -15.77 1.37 10.38
CA GLY A 42 -16.97 0.97 9.63
C GLY A 42 -16.96 -0.49 9.15
N LEU A 43 -15.85 -1.21 9.29
CA LEU A 43 -15.72 -2.63 8.93
C LEU A 43 -15.65 -3.55 10.16
N SER A 44 -15.04 -3.10 11.25
CA SER A 44 -14.64 -3.93 12.39
C SER A 44 -15.80 -4.55 13.19
N GLY A 45 -17.04 -4.13 12.95
CA GLY A 45 -18.23 -4.77 13.53
C GLY A 45 -18.60 -6.11 12.89
N GLU A 46 -18.23 -6.32 11.63
CA GLU A 46 -18.59 -7.50 10.83
C GLU A 46 -17.34 -8.26 10.34
N TYR A 47 -16.20 -7.58 10.20
CA TYR A 47 -14.96 -8.11 9.64
C TYR A 47 -13.79 -7.94 10.62
N ARG A 48 -12.91 -8.93 10.68
CA ARG A 48 -11.62 -8.79 11.36
C ARG A 48 -10.65 -8.04 10.46
N CYS A 49 -10.24 -6.84 10.87
CA CYS A 49 -9.32 -6.00 10.11
C CYS A 49 -7.88 -6.14 10.63
N VAL A 50 -6.96 -6.54 9.76
CA VAL A 50 -5.52 -6.68 10.06
C VAL A 50 -4.74 -5.68 9.21
N ARG A 51 -3.90 -4.87 9.85
CA ARG A 51 -3.13 -3.78 9.22
C ARG A 51 -1.64 -3.93 9.56
N PRO A 52 -0.85 -4.68 8.81
CA PRO A 52 0.60 -4.75 9.03
C PRO A 52 1.27 -3.43 8.63
N VAL A 53 2.32 -3.04 9.37
CA VAL A 53 3.16 -1.89 9.05
C VAL A 53 4.34 -2.37 8.22
N LEU A 54 4.22 -2.24 6.91
CA LEU A 54 5.23 -2.69 5.96
C LEU A 54 6.52 -1.83 6.05
N PRO A 55 7.71 -2.40 5.74
CA PRO A 55 8.99 -1.69 5.82
C PRO A 55 9.21 -0.70 4.67
N LEU A 56 8.24 0.20 4.46
CA LEU A 56 8.19 1.17 3.38
C LEU A 56 8.52 2.61 3.83
N GLY A 57 9.19 2.79 4.97
CA GLY A 57 9.65 4.08 5.48
C GLY A 57 8.81 4.70 6.61
N GLY A 58 7.58 4.22 6.84
CA GLY A 58 6.74 4.59 7.99
C GLY A 58 6.85 3.62 9.17
N HIS A 59 7.52 2.50 8.98
CA HIS A 59 7.74 1.49 10.02
C HIS A 59 8.69 2.00 11.11
N ARG A 60 8.49 1.51 12.33
CA ARG A 60 9.19 2.04 13.53
C ARG A 60 10.40 1.20 13.95
N ARG A 61 10.48 -0.04 13.50
CA ARG A 61 11.55 -1.00 13.80
C ARG A 61 12.37 -1.28 12.55
N PRO A 62 13.67 -1.04 12.58
CA PRO A 62 14.53 -1.39 11.44
C PRO A 62 14.48 -2.88 11.15
N MET A 63 14.50 -3.22 9.88
CA MET A 63 14.65 -4.60 9.45
C MET A 63 16.08 -5.08 9.65
N ARG A 64 16.29 -6.40 9.63
CA ARG A 64 17.64 -6.99 9.73
C ARG A 64 18.53 -6.47 8.62
N ALA A 65 19.79 -6.26 8.94
CA ALA A 65 20.78 -5.89 7.94
C ALA A 65 20.87 -6.99 6.87
N GLY A 66 20.80 -6.60 5.60
CA GLY A 66 20.83 -7.53 4.46
C GLY A 66 19.51 -8.21 4.13
N ALA A 67 18.41 -7.88 4.83
CA ALA A 67 17.08 -8.35 4.44
C ALA A 67 16.72 -7.91 3.02
N ASP A 68 16.08 -8.79 2.26
CA ASP A 68 15.53 -8.45 0.95
C ASP A 68 14.27 -7.59 1.14
N LEU A 69 14.42 -6.29 0.92
CA LEU A 69 13.33 -5.31 0.96
C LEU A 69 13.01 -4.76 -0.43
N SER A 70 13.42 -5.42 -1.50
CA SER A 70 12.97 -5.14 -2.85
C SER A 70 11.43 -5.30 -2.97
N VAL A 71 10.84 -4.88 -4.09
CA VAL A 71 9.39 -5.10 -4.34
C VAL A 71 9.01 -6.58 -4.17
N PRO A 72 9.76 -7.57 -4.73
CA PRO A 72 9.52 -8.99 -4.44
C PRO A 72 9.71 -9.35 -2.96
N GLY A 73 10.72 -8.78 -2.31
CA GLY A 73 11.00 -9.03 -0.89
C GLY A 73 9.85 -8.61 0.00
N VAL A 74 9.29 -7.42 -0.22
CA VAL A 74 8.12 -6.93 0.53
C VAL A 74 6.88 -7.78 0.21
N ALA A 75 6.69 -8.23 -1.03
CA ALA A 75 5.60 -9.15 -1.36
C ALA A 75 5.72 -10.47 -0.59
N ARG A 76 6.93 -11.04 -0.45
CA ARG A 76 7.16 -12.23 0.39
C ARG A 76 6.85 -11.95 1.87
N LEU A 77 7.19 -10.77 2.38
CA LEU A 77 6.84 -10.39 3.77
C LEU A 77 5.33 -10.33 3.98
N VAL A 78 4.56 -9.82 3.01
CA VAL A 78 3.09 -9.84 3.09
C VAL A 78 2.58 -11.29 3.15
N ALA A 79 3.07 -12.16 2.28
CA ALA A 79 2.70 -13.58 2.32
C ALA A 79 3.07 -14.24 3.66
N GLU A 80 4.25 -13.94 4.20
CA GLU A 80 4.70 -14.42 5.51
C GLU A 80 3.81 -13.91 6.66
N VAL A 81 3.33 -12.66 6.61
CA VAL A 81 2.33 -12.15 7.58
C VAL A 81 1.06 -12.99 7.53
N LEU A 82 0.53 -13.28 6.33
CA LEU A 82 -0.68 -14.10 6.17
C LEU A 82 -0.46 -15.51 6.71
N GLU A 83 0.70 -16.08 6.49
CA GLU A 83 1.05 -17.42 6.98
C GLU A 83 1.19 -17.45 8.50
N ARG A 84 1.98 -16.55 9.07
CA ARG A 84 2.28 -16.51 10.51
C ARG A 84 1.04 -16.25 11.37
N LEU A 85 0.09 -15.48 10.85
CA LEU A 85 -1.20 -15.23 11.51
C LEU A 85 -2.26 -16.27 11.14
N ASP A 86 -1.91 -17.29 10.35
CA ASP A 86 -2.79 -18.32 9.75
C ASP A 86 -4.06 -17.72 9.11
N LEU A 87 -3.90 -16.61 8.42
CA LEU A 87 -4.99 -15.96 7.71
C LEU A 87 -5.20 -16.65 6.36
N ARG A 88 -6.43 -17.02 6.07
CA ARG A 88 -6.81 -17.74 4.84
C ARG A 88 -8.02 -17.08 4.19
N ARG A 89 -8.09 -17.14 2.85
CA ARG A 89 -9.18 -16.56 2.07
C ARG A 89 -9.44 -15.08 2.40
N VAL A 90 -8.36 -14.35 2.69
CA VAL A 90 -8.46 -12.93 3.10
C VAL A 90 -8.97 -12.05 1.96
N THR A 91 -9.63 -10.96 2.31
CA THR A 91 -9.77 -9.81 1.41
C THR A 91 -8.52 -8.95 1.56
N LEU A 92 -7.69 -8.91 0.51
CA LEU A 92 -6.50 -8.06 0.49
C LEU A 92 -6.85 -6.70 -0.12
N VAL A 93 -6.66 -5.64 0.64
CA VAL A 93 -6.93 -4.25 0.23
C VAL A 93 -5.60 -3.50 0.16
N LEU A 94 -5.29 -2.91 -0.98
CA LEU A 94 -4.06 -2.14 -1.20
C LEU A 94 -4.39 -0.69 -1.59
N ASN A 95 -3.60 0.26 -1.08
CA ASN A 95 -3.58 1.64 -1.55
C ASN A 95 -2.13 2.08 -1.77
N ASP A 96 -1.87 2.83 -2.83
CA ASP A 96 -0.57 3.35 -3.26
C ASP A 96 0.44 2.25 -3.62
N TRP A 97 0.67 1.26 -2.78
CA TRP A 97 1.57 0.14 -3.06
C TRP A 97 0.98 -0.85 -4.08
N GLY A 98 1.74 -1.12 -5.13
CA GLY A 98 1.33 -2.00 -6.23
C GLY A 98 1.75 -3.46 -6.07
N GLY A 99 2.03 -3.92 -4.85
CA GLY A 99 2.58 -5.25 -4.60
C GLY A 99 1.67 -6.43 -4.97
N ALA A 100 0.39 -6.20 -5.29
CA ALA A 100 -0.51 -7.27 -5.75
C ALA A 100 0.08 -8.00 -6.97
N GLN A 101 0.51 -7.28 -8.00
CA GLN A 101 1.10 -7.91 -9.19
C GLN A 101 2.34 -8.76 -8.87
N ALA A 102 3.16 -8.34 -7.89
CA ALA A 102 4.29 -9.13 -7.42
C ALA A 102 3.84 -10.38 -6.66
N LEU A 103 2.83 -10.27 -5.77
CA LEU A 103 2.29 -11.40 -5.02
C LEU A 103 1.81 -12.52 -5.96
N PHE A 104 1.03 -12.19 -6.98
CA PHE A 104 0.51 -13.19 -7.91
C PHE A 104 1.59 -13.73 -8.84
N ALA A 105 2.47 -12.89 -9.37
CA ALA A 105 3.57 -13.33 -10.23
C ALA A 105 4.58 -14.27 -9.53
N LEU A 106 4.69 -14.15 -8.20
CA LEU A 106 5.54 -15.02 -7.37
C LEU A 106 4.81 -16.25 -6.81
N GLY A 107 3.54 -16.47 -7.18
CA GLY A 107 2.75 -17.60 -6.67
C GLY A 107 2.37 -17.48 -5.19
N LEU A 108 2.34 -16.28 -4.63
CA LEU A 108 2.09 -16.01 -3.22
C LEU A 108 0.63 -15.65 -2.91
N GLY A 109 -0.27 -15.81 -3.89
CA GLY A 109 -1.67 -15.42 -3.79
C GLY A 109 -2.62 -16.44 -3.15
N GLU A 110 -2.17 -17.64 -2.81
CA GLU A 110 -3.03 -18.76 -2.36
C GLU A 110 -3.95 -18.43 -1.18
N ARG A 111 -3.50 -17.55 -0.28
CA ARG A 111 -4.27 -17.14 0.90
C ARG A 111 -5.24 -15.99 0.65
N ILE A 112 -5.25 -15.44 -0.58
CA ILE A 112 -6.08 -14.31 -0.98
C ILE A 112 -7.35 -14.83 -1.65
N GLY A 113 -8.50 -14.58 -1.03
CA GLY A 113 -9.81 -14.97 -1.58
C GLY A 113 -10.48 -13.85 -2.36
N ARG A 114 -10.20 -12.60 -2.00
CA ARG A 114 -10.75 -11.39 -2.62
C ARG A 114 -9.68 -10.32 -2.71
N LEU A 115 -9.72 -9.50 -3.76
CA LEU A 115 -8.72 -8.45 -4.00
C LEU A 115 -9.41 -7.08 -4.16
N VAL A 116 -8.90 -6.08 -3.46
CA VAL A 116 -9.33 -4.69 -3.62
C VAL A 116 -8.10 -3.82 -3.93
N LEU A 117 -8.09 -3.23 -5.10
CA LEU A 117 -7.04 -2.33 -5.56
C LEU A 117 -7.56 -0.90 -5.55
N THR A 118 -7.00 -0.06 -4.69
CA THR A 118 -7.37 1.36 -4.61
C THR A 118 -6.18 2.21 -5.01
N SER A 119 -6.29 2.93 -6.13
CA SER A 119 -5.24 3.84 -6.65
C SER A 119 -3.83 3.42 -6.24
N CYS A 120 -3.32 2.37 -6.85
CA CYS A 120 -2.00 1.80 -6.53
C CYS A 120 -1.08 1.78 -7.76
N GLU A 121 0.20 1.56 -7.53
CA GLU A 121 1.15 1.29 -8.60
C GLU A 121 0.68 0.08 -9.41
N ALA A 122 0.73 0.20 -10.72
CA ALA A 122 0.29 -0.85 -11.63
C ALA A 122 1.13 -0.84 -12.91
N PHE A 123 1.25 -2.00 -13.54
CA PHE A 123 2.04 -2.21 -14.74
C PHE A 123 3.49 -1.74 -14.52
N ASP A 124 3.96 -0.80 -15.32
CA ASP A 124 5.30 -0.22 -15.28
C ASP A 124 5.35 1.18 -14.64
N ASN A 125 4.30 1.61 -13.94
CA ASN A 125 4.26 2.90 -13.24
C ASN A 125 5.10 2.88 -11.93
N TYR A 126 6.35 2.51 -12.05
CA TYR A 126 7.36 2.50 -11.00
C TYR A 126 8.61 3.30 -11.46
N PRO A 127 9.05 4.34 -10.73
CA PRO A 127 8.40 4.97 -9.59
C PRO A 127 7.18 5.80 -10.03
N PRO A 128 6.12 5.88 -9.20
CA PRO A 128 4.87 6.48 -9.60
C PRO A 128 4.93 8.00 -9.56
N GLY A 129 4.54 8.63 -10.64
CA GLY A 129 4.40 10.08 -10.77
C GLY A 129 5.64 10.88 -10.37
N LEU A 130 5.45 12.16 -10.09
CA LEU A 130 6.53 13.07 -9.66
C LEU A 130 7.01 12.78 -8.22
N PRO A 131 6.14 12.51 -7.24
CA PRO A 131 6.57 12.17 -5.89
C PRO A 131 7.48 10.95 -5.83
N GLY A 132 7.11 9.86 -6.49
CA GLY A 132 7.91 8.64 -6.53
C GLY A 132 9.26 8.85 -7.21
N ARG A 133 9.28 9.55 -8.35
CA ARG A 133 10.53 9.88 -9.07
C ARG A 133 11.51 10.67 -8.22
N ASN A 134 11.02 11.66 -7.49
CA ASN A 134 11.88 12.48 -6.61
C ASN A 134 12.40 11.66 -5.43
N LEU A 135 11.57 10.79 -4.87
CA LEU A 135 11.99 9.94 -3.75
C LEU A 135 13.06 8.92 -4.19
N VAL A 136 12.91 8.32 -5.37
CA VAL A 136 13.93 7.42 -5.96
C VAL A 136 15.21 8.20 -6.30
N ALA A 137 15.11 9.40 -6.83
CA ALA A 137 16.29 10.26 -7.08
C ALA A 137 17.03 10.57 -5.78
N ALA A 138 16.32 10.92 -4.71
CA ALA A 138 16.90 11.12 -3.39
C ALA A 138 17.54 9.84 -2.85
N ALA A 139 16.93 8.67 -3.06
CA ALA A 139 17.48 7.38 -2.62
C ALA A 139 18.81 7.00 -3.31
N ARG A 140 19.06 7.51 -4.53
CA ARG A 140 20.30 7.29 -5.28
C ARG A 140 21.47 8.12 -4.74
N LEU A 141 21.20 9.23 -4.07
CA LEU A 141 22.22 10.15 -3.58
C LEU A 141 22.62 9.82 -2.13
N PRO A 142 23.90 9.87 -1.77
CA PRO A 142 24.34 9.80 -0.39
C PRO A 142 23.68 10.91 0.45
N GLY A 143 23.00 10.54 1.54
CA GLY A 143 22.28 11.50 2.39
C GLY A 143 20.98 12.08 1.79
N GLY A 144 20.65 11.75 0.54
CA GLY A 144 19.50 12.34 -0.16
C GLY A 144 18.15 12.09 0.52
N LEU A 145 17.91 10.87 1.02
CA LEU A 145 16.70 10.59 1.82
C LEU A 145 16.70 11.39 3.14
N ALA A 146 17.85 11.54 3.80
CA ALA A 146 17.92 12.35 5.02
C ALA A 146 17.55 13.82 4.74
N ALA A 147 18.05 14.38 3.64
CA ALA A 147 17.72 15.73 3.21
C ALA A 147 16.24 15.86 2.83
N ALA A 148 15.70 14.90 2.04
CA ALA A 148 14.30 14.89 1.62
C ALA A 148 13.35 14.82 2.84
N PHE A 149 13.55 13.87 3.74
CA PHE A 149 12.75 13.76 4.96
C PHE A 149 13.00 14.91 5.95
N GLY A 150 14.20 15.48 5.97
CA GLY A 150 14.53 16.69 6.71
C GLY A 150 13.70 17.89 6.25
N LEU A 151 13.57 18.11 4.93
CA LEU A 151 12.74 19.15 4.33
C LEU A 151 11.25 18.98 4.72
N LEU A 152 10.77 17.75 4.82
CA LEU A 152 9.38 17.44 5.18
C LEU A 152 9.04 17.71 6.66
N ARG A 153 10.00 18.14 7.48
CA ARG A 153 9.71 18.74 8.81
C ARG A 153 8.95 20.06 8.65
N LEU A 154 9.18 20.75 7.54
CA LEU A 154 8.46 21.97 7.19
C LEU A 154 7.07 21.59 6.63
N ARG A 155 6.01 21.92 7.35
CA ARG A 155 4.63 21.59 6.94
C ARG A 155 4.26 22.06 5.55
N PRO A 156 4.65 23.27 5.06
CA PRO A 156 4.37 23.69 3.68
C PRO A 156 5.00 22.75 2.64
N ALA A 157 6.19 22.21 2.90
CA ALA A 157 6.88 21.30 1.96
C ALA A 157 6.08 20.00 1.70
N ARG A 158 5.27 19.57 2.64
CA ARG A 158 4.42 18.38 2.52
C ARG A 158 3.30 18.53 1.49
N ARG A 159 2.96 19.77 1.10
CA ARG A 159 1.91 20.09 0.12
C ARG A 159 2.44 20.40 -1.27
N LEU A 160 3.75 20.34 -1.45
CA LEU A 160 4.35 20.54 -2.75
C LEU A 160 3.91 19.43 -3.74
N PRO A 161 3.81 19.73 -5.03
CA PRO A 161 3.45 18.74 -6.06
C PRO A 161 4.40 17.55 -6.14
N MET A 162 5.63 17.69 -5.64
CA MET A 162 6.66 16.67 -5.61
C MET A 162 6.61 15.78 -4.35
N THR A 163 5.63 16.03 -3.47
CA THR A 163 5.40 15.29 -2.23
C THR A 163 3.94 14.84 -2.16
N TRP A 164 3.28 14.95 -1.02
CA TRP A 164 1.86 14.54 -0.87
C TRP A 164 0.84 15.47 -1.53
N GLY A 165 1.25 16.67 -1.99
CA GLY A 165 0.32 17.62 -2.62
C GLY A 165 -0.34 17.14 -3.92
N ARG A 166 0.17 16.07 -4.55
CA ARG A 166 -0.48 15.39 -5.68
C ARG A 166 -1.21 14.11 -5.30
N MET A 167 -0.99 13.60 -4.09
CA MET A 167 -1.53 12.32 -3.65
C MET A 167 -2.89 12.46 -2.96
N SER A 168 -3.25 13.66 -2.50
CA SER A 168 -4.51 13.94 -1.82
C SER A 168 -5.04 15.31 -2.22
N LEU A 169 -6.36 15.45 -2.33
CA LEU A 169 -7.05 16.74 -2.51
C LEU A 169 -7.14 17.49 -1.18
N ARG A 170 -7.49 16.79 -0.12
CA ARG A 170 -7.49 17.33 1.22
C ARG A 170 -6.09 17.30 1.81
N PRO A 171 -5.71 18.27 2.66
CA PRO A 171 -4.49 18.13 3.43
C PRO A 171 -4.57 16.88 4.31
N VAL A 172 -3.61 15.98 4.17
CA VAL A 172 -3.48 14.86 5.12
C VAL A 172 -3.39 15.44 6.53
N PRO A 173 -4.17 14.95 7.50
CA PRO A 173 -4.14 15.44 8.88
C PRO A 173 -2.72 15.46 9.43
N ALA A 174 -2.33 16.56 10.09
CA ALA A 174 -0.96 16.76 10.55
C ALA A 174 -0.48 15.63 11.47
N ARG A 175 -1.37 15.08 12.30
CA ARG A 175 -1.06 13.94 13.18
C ARG A 175 -0.66 12.69 12.39
N LEU A 176 -1.37 12.35 11.32
CA LEU A 176 -1.04 11.21 10.47
C LEU A 176 0.29 11.45 9.77
N MET A 177 0.44 12.61 9.14
CA MET A 177 1.66 12.96 8.42
C MET A 177 2.89 12.98 9.34
N ASP A 178 2.77 13.50 10.56
CA ASP A 178 3.86 13.49 11.55
C ASP A 178 4.20 12.04 11.95
N GLY A 179 3.20 11.17 12.13
CA GLY A 179 3.39 9.74 12.42
C GLY A 179 4.14 9.02 11.29
N TRP A 180 3.70 9.20 10.06
CA TRP A 180 4.28 8.55 8.88
C TRP A 180 5.72 8.96 8.60
N LEU A 181 6.04 10.25 8.76
CA LEU A 181 7.36 10.78 8.39
C LEU A 181 8.41 10.60 9.48
N ARG A 182 8.00 10.60 10.75
CA ARG A 182 8.92 10.60 11.89
C ARG A 182 9.94 9.45 11.86
N PRO A 183 9.58 8.19 11.55
CA PRO A 183 10.56 7.11 11.50
C PRO A 183 11.73 7.40 10.55
N ALA A 184 11.44 7.76 9.31
CA ALA A 184 12.47 8.09 8.31
C ALA A 184 13.20 9.41 8.61
N GLN A 185 12.57 10.36 9.34
CA GLN A 185 13.22 11.60 9.77
C GLN A 185 14.28 11.38 10.86
N THR A 186 14.10 10.35 11.69
CA THR A 186 14.92 10.16 12.89
C THR A 186 15.88 8.99 12.81
N SER A 187 15.56 7.91 12.06
CA SER A 187 16.39 6.69 11.97
C SER A 187 17.08 6.56 10.61
N PRO A 188 18.43 6.47 10.60
CA PRO A 188 19.21 6.09 9.42
C PRO A 188 18.85 4.69 8.91
N GLU A 189 18.56 3.76 9.81
CA GLU A 189 18.22 2.37 9.50
C GLU A 189 16.89 2.29 8.75
N ILE A 190 15.87 3.04 9.17
CA ILE A 190 14.60 3.14 8.45
C ILE A 190 14.80 3.72 7.04
N ARG A 191 15.68 4.71 6.89
CA ARG A 191 16.04 5.24 5.56
C ARG A 191 16.82 4.22 4.72
N ARG A 192 17.66 3.39 5.34
CA ARG A 192 18.34 2.26 4.67
C ARG A 192 17.29 1.28 4.12
N ASP A 193 16.31 0.90 4.93
CA ASP A 193 15.26 -0.04 4.57
C ASP A 193 14.40 0.52 3.43
N LEU A 194 13.95 1.76 3.56
CA LEU A 194 13.22 2.46 2.49
C LEU A 194 14.06 2.56 1.21
N ARG A 195 15.36 2.83 1.32
CA ARG A 195 16.27 2.89 0.16
C ARG A 195 16.35 1.54 -0.54
N ALA A 196 16.41 0.43 0.20
CA ALA A 196 16.44 -0.91 -0.37
C ALA A 196 15.17 -1.19 -1.19
N TYR A 197 13.99 -0.81 -0.68
CA TYR A 197 12.74 -0.90 -1.43
C TYR A 197 12.75 -0.04 -2.71
N LEU A 198 13.04 1.25 -2.58
CA LEU A 198 12.99 2.20 -3.70
C LEU A 198 13.94 1.87 -4.84
N LEU A 199 15.08 1.25 -4.55
CA LEU A 199 16.07 0.84 -5.54
C LEU A 199 15.94 -0.64 -5.95
N GLY A 200 15.09 -1.40 -5.26
CA GLY A 200 14.82 -2.81 -5.52
C GLY A 200 13.64 -3.06 -6.47
N VAL A 201 13.35 -2.11 -7.35
CA VAL A 201 12.30 -2.23 -8.36
C VAL A 201 12.85 -3.00 -9.57
N PRO A 202 12.14 -4.04 -10.05
CA PRO A 202 12.55 -4.79 -11.22
C PRO A 202 12.54 -3.96 -12.52
N PRO A 203 13.17 -4.47 -13.58
CA PRO A 203 13.09 -3.86 -14.91
C PRO A 203 11.64 -3.78 -15.40
N ARG A 204 11.37 -2.81 -16.28
CA ARG A 204 10.05 -2.55 -16.87
C ARG A 204 9.36 -3.78 -17.43
N GLU A 205 10.11 -4.58 -18.17
CA GLU A 205 9.59 -5.80 -18.80
C GLU A 205 9.08 -6.83 -17.79
N GLU A 206 9.76 -6.94 -16.67
CA GLU A 206 9.36 -7.82 -15.58
C GLU A 206 8.11 -7.29 -14.84
N LEU A 207 8.01 -6.00 -14.61
CA LEU A 207 6.81 -5.37 -14.04
C LEU A 207 5.58 -5.62 -14.91
N LEU A 208 5.71 -5.54 -16.23
CA LEU A 208 4.62 -5.83 -17.17
C LEU A 208 4.22 -7.31 -17.14
N ARG A 209 5.20 -8.22 -17.06
CA ARG A 209 4.92 -9.67 -16.91
C ARG A 209 4.19 -9.95 -15.57
N TRP A 210 4.56 -9.25 -14.51
CA TRP A 210 3.88 -9.40 -13.22
C TRP A 210 2.43 -8.91 -13.26
N ALA A 211 2.17 -7.83 -13.98
CA ALA A 211 0.80 -7.37 -14.16
C ALA A 211 -0.07 -8.43 -14.86
N GLU A 212 0.47 -9.14 -15.87
CA GLU A 212 -0.26 -10.21 -16.57
C GLU A 212 -0.61 -11.39 -15.65
N ALA A 213 0.17 -11.67 -14.60
CA ALA A 213 -0.14 -12.73 -13.65
C ALA A 213 -1.46 -12.49 -12.88
N LEU A 214 -1.95 -11.25 -12.82
CA LEU A 214 -3.25 -10.96 -12.22
C LEU A 214 -4.42 -11.60 -12.98
N ARG A 215 -4.26 -12.01 -14.23
CA ARG A 215 -5.27 -12.74 -15.01
C ARG A 215 -5.62 -14.10 -14.41
N GLU A 216 -4.68 -14.68 -13.67
CA GLU A 216 -4.85 -15.99 -13.04
C GLU A 216 -5.66 -15.90 -11.72
N PHE A 217 -5.95 -14.68 -11.24
CA PHE A 217 -6.75 -14.51 -10.04
C PHE A 217 -8.24 -14.69 -10.35
N GLU A 218 -8.79 -15.85 -9.99
CA GLU A 218 -10.19 -16.21 -10.21
C GLU A 218 -11.15 -15.67 -9.14
N GLY A 219 -10.63 -15.14 -8.03
CA GLY A 219 -11.43 -14.56 -6.95
C GLY A 219 -12.14 -13.26 -7.37
N PRO A 220 -13.18 -12.85 -6.62
CA PRO A 220 -13.78 -11.53 -6.81
C PRO A 220 -12.77 -10.41 -6.59
N ALA A 221 -12.82 -9.38 -7.43
CA ALA A 221 -11.99 -8.20 -7.29
C ALA A 221 -12.80 -6.90 -7.38
N LEU A 222 -12.35 -5.87 -6.67
CA LEU A 222 -12.81 -4.50 -6.78
C LEU A 222 -11.63 -3.60 -7.13
N VAL A 223 -11.73 -2.85 -8.20
CA VAL A 223 -10.79 -1.78 -8.54
C VAL A 223 -11.50 -0.46 -8.29
N ALA A 224 -11.13 0.21 -7.19
CA ALA A 224 -11.68 1.51 -6.79
C ALA A 224 -10.62 2.59 -7.04
N TRP A 225 -10.83 3.46 -8.02
CA TRP A 225 -9.81 4.39 -8.45
C TRP A 225 -10.22 5.84 -8.23
N ALA A 226 -9.27 6.68 -7.85
CA ALA A 226 -9.50 8.10 -7.68
C ALA A 226 -9.64 8.80 -9.04
N ALA A 227 -10.73 9.52 -9.25
CA ALA A 227 -11.03 10.15 -10.53
C ALA A 227 -10.04 11.27 -10.90
N GLU A 228 -9.48 11.98 -9.92
CA GLU A 228 -8.53 13.08 -10.12
C GLU A 228 -7.08 12.69 -9.81
N ASP A 229 -6.75 11.39 -9.91
CA ASP A 229 -5.40 10.92 -9.59
C ASP A 229 -4.36 11.48 -10.55
N LYS A 230 -3.27 12.01 -9.98
CA LYS A 230 -2.15 12.60 -10.72
C LYS A 230 -0.84 11.82 -10.54
N VAL A 231 -0.90 10.72 -9.81
CA VAL A 231 0.24 9.85 -9.49
C VAL A 231 0.02 8.47 -10.07
N MET A 232 -1.20 7.94 -9.88
CA MET A 232 -1.66 6.66 -10.42
C MET A 232 -2.65 6.94 -11.56
N PRO A 233 -2.26 6.82 -12.84
CA PRO A 233 -3.14 7.15 -13.96
C PRO A 233 -4.46 6.39 -13.89
N VAL A 234 -5.58 7.07 -14.08
CA VAL A 234 -6.95 6.48 -14.06
C VAL A 234 -7.08 5.34 -15.05
N GLU A 235 -6.40 5.45 -16.19
CA GLU A 235 -6.34 4.41 -17.20
C GLU A 235 -5.75 3.10 -16.67
N HIS A 236 -4.83 3.16 -15.71
CA HIS A 236 -4.30 1.95 -15.07
C HIS A 236 -5.37 1.21 -14.26
N GLY A 237 -6.24 1.93 -13.58
CA GLY A 237 -7.39 1.33 -12.89
C GLY A 237 -8.33 0.59 -13.84
N ARG A 238 -8.68 1.24 -14.97
CA ARG A 238 -9.52 0.63 -16.01
C ARG A 238 -8.88 -0.61 -16.61
N ARG A 239 -7.58 -0.55 -16.91
CA ARG A 239 -6.81 -1.69 -17.44
C ARG A 239 -6.71 -2.84 -16.43
N LEU A 240 -6.51 -2.55 -15.13
CA LEU A 240 -6.50 -3.58 -14.08
C LEU A 240 -7.86 -4.27 -13.98
N ALA A 241 -8.95 -3.51 -14.03
CA ALA A 241 -10.29 -4.09 -14.02
C ALA A 241 -10.57 -4.95 -15.26
N ALA A 242 -10.07 -4.56 -16.43
CA ALA A 242 -10.18 -5.37 -17.65
C ALA A 242 -9.28 -6.61 -17.64
N LEU A 243 -8.20 -6.59 -16.85
CA LEU A 243 -7.24 -7.69 -16.72
C LEU A 243 -7.76 -8.78 -15.79
N LEU A 244 -8.41 -8.39 -14.68
CA LEU A 244 -8.93 -9.29 -13.65
C LEU A 244 -10.26 -9.91 -14.10
N PRO A 245 -10.41 -11.26 -14.15
CA PRO A 245 -11.58 -11.92 -14.73
C PRO A 245 -12.91 -11.59 -14.03
N ARG A 246 -12.88 -11.28 -12.74
CA ARG A 246 -14.09 -11.03 -11.92
C ARG A 246 -14.01 -9.70 -11.19
N ALA A 247 -13.55 -8.65 -11.86
CA ALA A 247 -13.43 -7.33 -11.29
C ALA A 247 -14.67 -6.46 -11.51
N ALA A 248 -15.08 -5.78 -10.45
CA ALA A 248 -15.90 -4.57 -10.54
C ALA A 248 -14.97 -3.35 -10.58
N TYR A 249 -15.36 -2.30 -11.30
CA TYR A 249 -14.63 -1.03 -11.38
C TYR A 249 -15.50 0.13 -10.91
N VAL A 250 -14.92 1.00 -10.07
CA VAL A 250 -15.57 2.25 -9.65
C VAL A 250 -14.56 3.39 -9.66
N GLU A 251 -15.00 4.57 -10.07
CA GLU A 251 -14.22 5.81 -9.93
C GLU A 251 -14.80 6.63 -8.78
N ILE A 252 -13.94 7.04 -7.86
CA ILE A 252 -14.31 7.83 -6.69
C ILE A 252 -13.96 9.29 -6.96
N ALA A 253 -15.00 10.10 -7.19
CA ALA A 253 -14.85 11.53 -7.45
C ALA A 253 -14.40 12.30 -6.19
N GLY A 254 -13.73 13.44 -6.40
CA GLY A 254 -13.23 14.25 -5.28
C GLY A 254 -12.12 13.56 -4.50
N SER A 255 -11.30 12.73 -5.17
CA SER A 255 -10.17 12.04 -4.57
C SER A 255 -8.97 11.95 -5.50
N ARG A 256 -7.82 11.74 -4.88
CA ARG A 256 -6.56 11.35 -5.52
C ARG A 256 -6.07 10.05 -4.90
N THR A 257 -4.82 9.68 -5.14
CA THR A 257 -4.19 8.41 -4.70
C THR A 257 -4.60 7.99 -3.28
N LEU A 258 -4.64 8.92 -2.33
CA LEU A 258 -5.03 8.65 -0.95
C LEU A 258 -6.56 8.72 -0.75
N ILE A 259 -7.29 7.84 -1.42
CA ILE A 259 -8.75 7.74 -1.28
C ILE A 259 -9.19 7.57 0.18
N PRO A 260 -8.48 6.77 1.04
CA PRO A 260 -8.83 6.64 2.45
C PRO A 260 -8.77 7.95 3.23
N VAL A 261 -8.02 8.96 2.74
CA VAL A 261 -7.95 10.31 3.34
C VAL A 261 -8.99 11.24 2.71
N ASP A 262 -9.13 11.21 1.38
CA ASP A 262 -9.99 12.15 0.67
C ASP A 262 -11.48 11.81 0.78
N ARG A 263 -11.82 10.52 0.64
CA ARG A 263 -13.20 9.99 0.58
C ARG A 263 -13.39 8.70 1.38
N PRO A 264 -13.05 8.68 2.69
CA PRO A 264 -13.11 7.44 3.48
C PRO A 264 -14.53 6.84 3.54
N ALA A 265 -15.57 7.66 3.67
CA ALA A 265 -16.94 7.17 3.76
C ALA A 265 -17.43 6.55 2.45
N GLU A 266 -17.07 7.12 1.29
CA GLU A 266 -17.42 6.60 -0.03
C GLU A 266 -16.67 5.31 -0.32
N LEU A 267 -15.36 5.27 -0.02
CA LEU A 267 -14.57 4.04 -0.11
C LEU A 267 -15.14 2.94 0.79
N LEU A 268 -15.51 3.26 2.03
CA LEU A 268 -16.13 2.32 2.96
C LEU A 268 -17.44 1.75 2.40
N ALA A 269 -18.30 2.59 1.80
CA ALA A 269 -19.56 2.14 1.20
C ALA A 269 -19.30 1.12 0.07
N HIS A 270 -18.34 1.38 -0.83
CA HIS A 270 -17.97 0.45 -1.89
C HIS A 270 -17.34 -0.84 -1.35
N LEU A 271 -16.50 -0.74 -0.31
CA LEU A 271 -15.92 -1.92 0.36
C LEU A 271 -17.01 -2.81 0.96
N ARG A 272 -17.96 -2.23 1.71
CA ARG A 272 -19.07 -2.98 2.33
C ARG A 272 -19.95 -3.66 1.31
N ASP A 273 -20.34 -2.93 0.25
CA ASP A 273 -21.15 -3.50 -0.85
C ASP A 273 -20.42 -4.66 -1.54
N PHE A 274 -19.13 -4.49 -1.85
CA PHE A 274 -18.31 -5.56 -2.43
C PHE A 274 -18.20 -6.78 -1.52
N LEU A 275 -17.90 -6.57 -0.25
CA LEU A 275 -17.75 -7.64 0.73
C LEU A 275 -19.07 -8.41 0.91
N ALA A 276 -20.20 -7.72 1.08
CA ALA A 276 -21.52 -8.34 1.25
C ALA A 276 -21.96 -9.17 0.03
N ARG A 277 -21.63 -8.72 -1.19
CA ARG A 277 -21.95 -9.46 -2.44
C ARG A 277 -21.05 -10.66 -2.71
N THR A 278 -19.89 -10.69 -2.10
CA THR A 278 -18.87 -11.71 -2.38
C THR A 278 -18.55 -12.59 -1.18
N ASP A 279 -19.27 -12.42 -0.09
CA ASP A 279 -19.20 -13.31 1.06
C ASP A 279 -19.75 -14.69 0.66
N PRO A 280 -19.01 -15.79 0.98
CA PRO A 280 -19.36 -17.14 0.55
C PRO A 280 -20.59 -17.70 1.29
#